data_499887164f1f8e4c274361816717d4ca
#
_entry.id   499887164f1f8e4c274361816717d4ca
#
_cell.length_a   1.000
_cell.length_b   1.000
_cell.length_c   1.000
_cell.angle_alpha   90.00
_cell.angle_beta   90.00
_cell.angle_gamma   90.00
#
_symmetry.space_group_name_H-M   'P 1'
#
loop_
_entity.id
_entity.type
_entity.pdbx_description
1 polymer ?
#
loop_
_entity_poly.entity_id
_entity_poly.type
_entity_poly.pdbx_seq_one_letter_code
_entity_poly.pdbx_strand_id
1 'polypeptide(L)'
;MMTALVHWAGVFDIYTQAGGSDMPEKKKTFYLTTPIYYPSGKLHIGHAYTTVAGDAMARYKRLQGYDVMYLTGTDEHGQKIQQKAEEQNITPIEYLDPVVADIKSLWKKLDISNDDFIRTTEKRHTKIIEQVFQKLLDQGDIYLDQYEGWYSIPDETFYTETQLVDVERNEK
;
A
#
# COMPACT_ATOMS: atom_id res chain seq x y z
N MET A 1 14.00 -2.27 -4.39
CA MET A 1 13.43 -1.37 -3.38
C MET A 1 13.28 0.00 -4.02
N MET A 2 12.13 0.28 -4.63
CA MET A 2 11.86 1.56 -5.33
C MET A 2 10.91 2.38 -4.48
N THR A 3 11.40 3.48 -3.93
CA THR A 3 10.57 4.50 -3.29
C THR A 3 10.05 5.41 -4.41
N ALA A 4 8.77 5.30 -4.75
CA ALA A 4 8.17 6.18 -5.74
C ALA A 4 7.86 7.53 -5.10
N LEU A 5 8.69 8.54 -5.38
CA LEU A 5 8.37 9.95 -5.17
C LEU A 5 7.44 10.39 -6.30
N VAL A 6 6.15 10.43 -6.06
CA VAL A 6 5.19 10.98 -7.03
C VAL A 6 5.02 12.46 -6.75
N HIS A 7 5.52 13.28 -7.66
CA HIS A 7 5.32 14.73 -7.66
C HIS A 7 3.97 15.05 -8.32
N TRP A 8 2.95 15.35 -7.52
CA TRP A 8 1.63 15.76 -8.00
C TRP A 8 1.64 17.28 -8.32
N ALA A 9 2.15 17.63 -9.48
CA ALA A 9 2.03 18.99 -10.03
C ALA A 9 1.10 18.97 -11.25
N GLY A 10 -0.20 18.88 -11.08
CA GLY A 10 -1.04 18.91 -12.27
C GLY A 10 -2.56 18.88 -12.13
N VAL A 11 -3.14 18.84 -10.96
CA VAL A 11 -4.61 18.68 -10.85
C VAL A 11 -5.34 19.89 -10.23
N PHE A 12 -4.65 20.97 -9.84
CA PHE A 12 -5.26 22.10 -9.13
C PHE A 12 -5.15 23.48 -9.77
N ASP A 13 -5.04 23.60 -11.10
CA ASP A 13 -4.98 24.93 -11.76
C ASP A 13 -6.32 25.44 -12.32
N ILE A 14 -7.47 25.08 -11.75
CA ILE A 14 -8.78 25.54 -12.26
C ILE A 14 -9.42 26.69 -11.43
N TYR A 15 -8.83 27.17 -10.36
CA TYR A 15 -9.41 28.25 -9.55
C TYR A 15 -8.45 29.39 -9.25
N THR A 16 -7.93 30.07 -10.26
CA THR A 16 -7.29 31.38 -10.07
C THR A 16 -7.77 32.39 -11.08
N GLN A 17 -8.98 32.92 -10.88
CA GLN A 17 -9.34 34.28 -11.28
C GLN A 17 -10.55 34.79 -10.48
N ALA A 18 -10.31 35.28 -9.26
CA ALA A 18 -11.17 36.27 -8.61
C ALA A 18 -10.28 37.09 -7.68
N GLY A 19 -10.12 38.36 -8.00
CA GLY A 19 -9.28 39.30 -7.26
C GLY A 19 -9.78 39.55 -5.83
N GLY A 20 -8.83 39.54 -4.88
CA GLY A 20 -9.05 39.84 -3.47
C GLY A 20 -7.73 39.65 -2.74
N SER A 21 -7.08 40.72 -2.33
CA SER A 21 -5.86 40.77 -1.56
C SER A 21 -6.12 40.30 -0.12
N ASP A 22 -5.91 39.03 0.18
CA ASP A 22 -5.65 38.42 1.51
C ASP A 22 -5.93 36.90 1.53
N MET A 23 -5.56 36.22 0.44
CA MET A 23 -5.52 34.74 0.52
C MET A 23 -4.18 34.32 1.13
N PRO A 24 -4.17 33.53 2.20
CA PRO A 24 -2.91 33.03 2.75
C PRO A 24 -2.15 32.27 1.65
N GLU A 25 -0.87 32.54 1.51
CA GLU A 25 0.00 31.91 0.52
C GLU A 25 -0.19 30.39 0.57
N LYS A 26 -0.59 29.79 -0.55
CA LYS A 26 -0.88 28.36 -0.63
C LYS A 26 0.38 27.56 -0.25
N LYS A 27 0.35 26.84 0.86
CA LYS A 27 1.47 25.99 1.27
C LYS A 27 1.83 25.02 0.16
N LYS A 28 3.12 24.80 -0.05
CA LYS A 28 3.61 23.73 -0.91
C LYS A 28 3.18 22.40 -0.32
N THR A 29 2.68 21.48 -1.16
CA THR A 29 2.26 20.14 -0.74
C THR A 29 3.41 19.14 -0.84
N PHE A 30 3.42 18.16 0.05
CA PHE A 30 4.36 17.04 0.02
C PHE A 30 3.65 15.75 0.39
N TYR A 31 3.67 14.77 -0.51
CA TYR A 31 3.05 13.46 -0.30
C TYR A 31 4.13 12.40 -0.16
N LEU A 32 4.03 11.59 0.89
CA LEU A 32 4.94 10.50 1.21
C LEU A 32 4.17 9.25 1.58
N THR A 33 4.61 8.11 1.05
CA THR A 33 4.09 6.80 1.44
C THR A 33 5.21 5.87 1.89
N THR A 34 4.89 4.94 2.80
CA THR A 34 5.68 3.72 2.99
C THR A 34 5.20 2.64 2.01
N PRO A 35 5.96 1.55 1.81
CA PRO A 35 5.36 0.29 1.38
C PRO A 35 4.22 -0.10 2.33
N ILE A 36 3.16 -0.70 1.79
CA ILE A 36 2.14 -1.33 2.64
C ILE A 36 2.64 -2.70 3.09
N TYR A 37 2.43 -3.04 4.36
CA TYR A 37 3.04 -4.22 4.97
C TYR A 37 2.09 -5.41 4.95
N TYR A 38 2.61 -6.60 4.63
CA TYR A 38 1.85 -7.85 4.74
C TYR A 38 1.59 -8.19 6.21
N PRO A 39 0.34 -8.28 6.65
CA PRO A 39 -0.02 -8.65 8.02
C PRO A 39 -0.08 -10.18 8.20
N SER A 40 0.76 -10.93 7.51
CA SER A 40 0.86 -12.39 7.62
C SER A 40 1.73 -12.86 8.79
N GLY A 41 2.38 -11.95 9.49
CA GLY A 41 3.23 -12.22 10.64
C GLY A 41 3.56 -10.96 11.43
N LYS A 42 4.38 -11.11 12.47
CA LYS A 42 4.85 -9.98 13.28
C LYS A 42 5.80 -9.10 12.48
N LEU A 43 5.62 -7.79 12.59
CA LEU A 43 6.56 -6.85 12.02
C LEU A 43 7.95 -6.97 12.70
N HIS A 44 8.99 -6.69 11.95
CA HIS A 44 10.38 -6.72 12.42
C HIS A 44 11.04 -5.33 12.23
N ILE A 45 12.28 -5.20 12.66
CA ILE A 45 13.04 -3.94 12.64
C ILE A 45 13.10 -3.29 11.26
N GLY A 46 13.09 -4.08 10.17
CA GLY A 46 13.07 -3.54 8.79
C GLY A 46 11.81 -2.73 8.49
N HIS A 47 10.65 -3.16 8.95
CA HIS A 47 9.41 -2.40 8.82
C HIS A 47 9.46 -1.09 9.64
N ALA A 48 9.95 -1.18 10.89
CA ALA A 48 10.13 0.00 11.74
C ALA A 48 11.12 0.99 11.10
N TYR A 49 12.24 0.53 10.56
CA TYR A 49 13.23 1.37 9.89
C TYR A 49 12.61 2.17 8.75
N THR A 50 11.87 1.51 7.85
CA THR A 50 11.24 2.18 6.71
C THR A 50 10.21 3.22 7.16
N THR A 51 9.38 2.87 8.17
CA THR A 51 8.35 3.76 8.69
C THR A 51 8.94 4.97 9.42
N VAL A 52 9.97 4.76 10.25
CA VAL A 52 10.68 5.84 10.96
C VAL A 52 11.39 6.77 9.98
N ALA A 53 12.01 6.23 8.93
CA ALA A 53 12.65 7.05 7.89
C ALA A 53 11.63 7.94 7.15
N GLY A 54 10.44 7.40 6.84
CA GLY A 54 9.33 8.18 6.30
C GLY A 54 8.84 9.25 7.28
N ASP A 55 8.68 8.91 8.54
CA ASP A 55 8.25 9.85 9.58
C ASP A 55 9.24 11.01 9.76
N ALA A 56 10.54 10.71 9.78
CA ALA A 56 11.57 11.74 9.86
C ALA A 56 11.48 12.74 8.69
N MET A 57 11.26 12.23 7.47
CA MET A 57 11.07 13.08 6.30
C MET A 57 9.77 13.89 6.37
N ALA A 58 8.66 13.28 6.80
CA ALA A 58 7.38 13.98 6.96
C ALA A 58 7.50 15.11 7.98
N ARG A 59 8.11 14.85 9.14
CA ARG A 59 8.37 15.87 10.17
C ARG A 59 9.27 16.98 9.66
N TYR A 60 10.35 16.64 8.95
CA TYR A 60 11.24 17.64 8.35
C TYR A 60 10.51 18.55 7.35
N LYS A 61 9.66 17.99 6.50
CA LYS A 61 8.86 18.77 5.55
C LYS A 61 7.83 19.66 6.24
N ARG A 62 7.20 19.19 7.30
CA ARG A 62 6.29 20.01 8.13
C ARG A 62 7.04 21.21 8.76
N LEU A 63 8.26 20.99 9.27
CA LEU A 63 9.11 22.06 9.80
C LEU A 63 9.50 23.09 8.73
N GLN A 64 9.59 22.67 7.46
CA GLN A 64 9.81 23.57 6.33
C GLN A 64 8.54 24.33 5.88
N GLY A 65 7.40 24.12 6.55
CA GLY A 65 6.14 24.79 6.23
C GLY A 65 5.31 24.13 5.13
N TYR A 66 5.68 22.93 4.68
CA TYR A 66 4.87 22.18 3.72
C TYR A 66 3.57 21.66 4.35
N ASP A 67 2.54 21.54 3.53
CA ASP A 67 1.35 20.75 3.81
C ASP A 67 1.67 19.30 3.45
N VAL A 68 1.80 18.43 4.48
CA VAL A 68 2.32 17.07 4.32
C VAL A 68 1.23 16.05 4.52
N MET A 69 1.11 15.12 3.57
CA MET A 69 0.33 13.90 3.70
C MET A 69 1.28 12.70 3.79
N TYR A 70 1.33 12.04 4.93
CA TYR A 70 2.12 10.82 5.17
C TYR A 70 1.19 9.63 5.32
N LEU A 71 1.21 8.71 4.34
CA LEU A 71 0.38 7.52 4.28
C LEU A 71 1.21 6.26 4.55
N THR A 72 0.70 5.40 5.41
CA THR A 72 1.17 4.02 5.60
C THR A 72 -0.03 3.07 5.58
N GLY A 73 0.18 1.76 5.67
CA GLY A 73 -0.93 0.82 5.64
C GLY A 73 -0.53 -0.64 5.59
N THR A 74 -1.51 -1.49 5.32
CA THR A 74 -1.37 -2.94 5.22
C THR A 74 -1.88 -3.47 3.88
N ASP A 75 -1.14 -4.44 3.33
CA ASP A 75 -1.55 -5.25 2.17
C ASP A 75 -2.21 -6.52 2.67
N GLU A 76 -3.54 -6.57 2.54
CA GLU A 76 -4.40 -7.51 3.27
C GLU A 76 -4.96 -8.65 2.40
N HIS A 77 -4.57 -8.71 1.14
CA HIS A 77 -4.94 -9.77 0.24
C HIS A 77 -3.79 -10.77 0.04
N GLY A 78 -4.13 -12.00 -0.34
CA GLY A 78 -3.15 -13.02 -0.67
C GLY A 78 -3.44 -14.37 -0.02
N GLN A 79 -2.90 -15.42 -0.62
CA GLN A 79 -3.15 -16.81 -0.22
C GLN A 79 -2.67 -17.10 1.21
N LYS A 80 -1.57 -16.48 1.64
CA LYS A 80 -1.03 -16.67 3.00
C LYS A 80 -1.99 -16.20 4.10
N ILE A 81 -2.69 -15.10 3.85
CA ILE A 81 -3.72 -14.60 4.79
C ILE A 81 -4.90 -15.56 4.83
N GLN A 82 -5.36 -16.01 3.67
CA GLN A 82 -6.43 -16.99 3.55
C GLN A 82 -6.11 -18.27 4.33
N GLN A 83 -4.93 -18.86 4.11
CA GLN A 83 -4.49 -20.08 4.80
C GLN A 83 -4.46 -19.90 6.32
N LYS A 84 -3.92 -18.76 6.83
CA LYS A 84 -3.87 -18.49 8.27
C LYS A 84 -5.24 -18.32 8.90
N ALA A 85 -6.19 -17.76 8.18
CA ALA A 85 -7.58 -17.66 8.62
C ALA A 85 -8.25 -19.04 8.66
N GLU A 86 -8.05 -19.85 7.62
CA GLU A 86 -8.56 -21.25 7.54
C GLU A 86 -8.00 -22.14 8.63
N GLU A 87 -6.69 -22.04 8.94
CA GLU A 87 -6.06 -22.78 10.05
C GLU A 87 -6.72 -22.50 11.41
N GLN A 88 -7.31 -21.31 11.58
CA GLN A 88 -7.99 -20.89 12.80
C GLN A 88 -9.52 -21.00 12.71
N ASN A 89 -10.07 -21.45 11.58
CA ASN A 89 -11.51 -21.52 11.30
C ASN A 89 -12.22 -20.16 11.48
N ILE A 90 -11.60 -19.07 11.02
CA ILE A 90 -12.13 -17.71 11.04
C ILE A 90 -12.06 -17.10 9.64
N THR A 91 -12.72 -15.97 9.46
CA THR A 91 -12.61 -15.21 8.20
C THR A 91 -11.28 -14.47 8.10
N PRO A 92 -10.79 -14.15 6.88
CA PRO A 92 -9.61 -13.30 6.71
C PRO A 92 -9.67 -11.96 7.47
N ILE A 93 -10.82 -11.32 7.52
CA ILE A 93 -10.99 -10.06 8.26
C ILE A 93 -10.87 -10.26 9.77
N GLU A 94 -11.47 -11.31 10.33
CA GLU A 94 -11.33 -11.64 11.75
C GLU A 94 -9.88 -11.96 12.13
N TYR A 95 -9.10 -12.56 11.23
CA TYR A 95 -7.67 -12.75 11.40
C TYR A 95 -6.89 -11.43 11.36
N LEU A 96 -7.23 -10.56 10.40
CA LEU A 96 -6.49 -9.32 10.11
C LEU A 96 -6.70 -8.24 11.17
N ASP A 97 -7.92 -8.08 11.70
CA ASP A 97 -8.26 -6.99 12.59
C ASP A 97 -7.35 -6.89 13.82
N PRO A 98 -7.07 -7.97 14.58
CA PRO A 98 -6.13 -7.91 15.70
C PRO A 98 -4.68 -7.63 15.25
N VAL A 99 -4.23 -8.18 14.12
CA VAL A 99 -2.88 -7.94 13.61
C VAL A 99 -2.69 -6.47 13.21
N VAL A 100 -3.67 -5.89 12.55
CA VAL A 100 -3.66 -4.46 12.18
C VAL A 100 -3.69 -3.56 13.43
N ALA A 101 -4.47 -3.95 14.45
CA ALA A 101 -4.49 -3.23 15.73
C ALA A 101 -3.11 -3.22 16.40
N ASP A 102 -2.39 -4.35 16.37
CA ASP A 102 -1.02 -4.45 16.89
C ASP A 102 -0.04 -3.56 16.10
N ILE A 103 -0.16 -3.53 14.77
CA ILE A 103 0.65 -2.65 13.91
C ILE A 103 0.41 -1.19 14.26
N LYS A 104 -0.84 -0.76 14.35
CA LYS A 104 -1.20 0.61 14.75
C LYS A 104 -0.69 0.96 16.16
N SER A 105 -0.75 0.00 17.09
CA SER A 105 -0.20 0.16 18.44
C SER A 105 1.32 0.33 18.43
N LEU A 106 2.03 -0.40 17.54
CA LEU A 106 3.46 -0.26 17.36
C LEU A 106 3.82 1.12 16.82
N TRP A 107 3.11 1.60 15.78
CA TRP A 107 3.32 2.94 15.23
C TRP A 107 3.08 4.03 16.28
N LYS A 108 2.06 3.86 17.11
CA LYS A 108 1.83 4.77 18.25
C LYS A 108 2.98 4.75 19.27
N LYS A 109 3.55 3.58 19.60
CA LYS A 109 4.71 3.47 20.50
C LYS A 109 5.97 4.12 19.93
N LEU A 110 6.12 4.12 18.60
CA LEU A 110 7.23 4.75 17.89
C LEU A 110 6.96 6.23 17.58
N ASP A 111 5.85 6.77 18.04
CA ASP A 111 5.41 8.16 17.79
C ASP A 111 5.39 8.52 16.29
N ILE A 112 4.96 7.58 15.43
CA ILE A 112 4.84 7.81 13.99
C ILE A 112 3.70 8.79 13.71
N SER A 113 4.00 9.85 12.97
CA SER A 113 3.11 10.96 12.68
C SER A 113 2.38 10.83 11.33
N ASN A 114 2.00 9.59 10.95
CA ASN A 114 1.22 9.35 9.74
C ASN A 114 -0.16 10.02 9.83
N ASP A 115 -0.57 10.63 8.72
CA ASP A 115 -1.87 11.31 8.60
C ASP A 115 -2.99 10.31 8.33
N ASP A 116 -2.70 9.22 7.63
CA ASP A 116 -3.66 8.17 7.34
C ASP A 116 -3.01 6.77 7.36
N PHE A 117 -3.86 5.76 7.57
CA PHE A 117 -3.50 4.36 7.53
C PHE A 117 -4.49 3.63 6.63
N ILE A 118 -4.05 3.19 5.46
CA ILE A 118 -4.89 2.50 4.49
C ILE A 118 -4.83 0.98 4.69
N ARG A 119 -6.00 0.33 4.66
CA ARG A 119 -6.13 -1.11 4.55
C ARG A 119 -6.64 -1.44 3.15
N THR A 120 -6.01 -2.36 2.45
CA THR A 120 -6.45 -2.73 1.09
C THR A 120 -7.83 -3.39 1.05
N THR A 121 -8.32 -3.87 2.20
CA THR A 121 -9.69 -4.39 2.39
C THR A 121 -10.75 -3.31 2.65
N GLU A 122 -10.37 -2.07 2.91
CA GLU A 122 -11.33 -0.99 3.16
C GLU A 122 -12.14 -0.62 1.90
N LYS A 123 -13.43 -0.39 2.07
CA LYS A 123 -14.34 0.00 0.97
C LYS A 123 -13.87 1.25 0.21
N ARG A 124 -13.24 2.20 0.91
CA ARG A 124 -12.69 3.41 0.26
C ARG A 124 -11.57 3.07 -0.72
N HIS A 125 -10.78 2.01 -0.45
CA HIS A 125 -9.73 1.53 -1.33
C HIS A 125 -10.32 0.72 -2.49
N THR A 126 -11.09 -0.33 -2.19
CA THR A 126 -11.65 -1.22 -3.21
C THR A 126 -12.49 -0.48 -4.24
N LYS A 127 -13.32 0.48 -3.81
CA LYS A 127 -14.12 1.30 -4.73
C LYS A 127 -13.28 2.06 -5.76
N ILE A 128 -12.14 2.60 -5.35
CA ILE A 128 -11.24 3.31 -6.27
C ILE A 128 -10.54 2.34 -7.22
N ILE A 129 -10.09 1.20 -6.70
CA ILE A 129 -9.46 0.15 -7.53
C ILE A 129 -10.43 -0.37 -8.58
N GLU A 130 -11.70 -0.63 -8.22
CA GLU A 130 -12.74 -1.03 -9.17
C GLU A 130 -12.92 0.00 -10.30
N GLN A 131 -12.97 1.28 -9.96
CA GLN A 131 -13.12 2.35 -10.96
C GLN A 131 -11.90 2.45 -11.88
N VAL A 132 -10.68 2.35 -11.33
CA VAL A 132 -9.45 2.39 -12.13
C VAL A 132 -9.37 1.16 -13.03
N PHE A 133 -9.66 -0.03 -12.50
CA PHE A 133 -9.66 -1.26 -13.27
C PHE A 133 -10.65 -1.20 -14.44
N GLN A 134 -11.89 -0.77 -14.16
CA GLN A 134 -12.92 -0.63 -15.21
C GLN A 134 -12.48 0.36 -16.31
N LYS A 135 -11.90 1.49 -15.91
CA LYS A 135 -11.38 2.47 -16.86
C LYS A 135 -10.30 1.88 -17.77
N LEU A 136 -9.35 1.13 -17.24
CA LEU A 136 -8.28 0.50 -18.00
C LEU A 136 -8.81 -0.61 -18.91
N LEU A 137 -9.83 -1.35 -18.46
CA LEU A 137 -10.53 -2.34 -19.28
C LEU A 137 -11.26 -1.67 -20.47
N ASP A 138 -11.98 -0.58 -20.21
CA ASP A 138 -12.70 0.18 -21.25
C ASP A 138 -11.75 0.82 -22.26
N GLN A 139 -10.53 1.16 -21.86
CA GLN A 139 -9.48 1.68 -22.74
C GLN A 139 -8.75 0.59 -23.54
N GLY A 140 -8.93 -0.69 -23.18
CA GLY A 140 -8.24 -1.82 -23.80
C GLY A 140 -6.82 -2.07 -23.30
N ASP A 141 -6.39 -1.38 -22.24
CA ASP A 141 -5.08 -1.58 -21.61
C ASP A 141 -5.04 -2.88 -20.78
N ILE A 142 -6.22 -3.36 -20.34
CA ILE A 142 -6.41 -4.65 -19.67
C ILE A 142 -7.35 -5.50 -20.52
N TYR A 143 -7.04 -6.76 -20.67
CA TYR A 143 -7.87 -7.74 -21.35
C TYR A 143 -7.79 -9.10 -20.66
N LEU A 144 -8.80 -9.95 -20.85
CA LEU A 144 -8.82 -11.30 -20.34
C LEU A 144 -7.92 -12.19 -21.19
N ASP A 145 -6.94 -12.83 -20.54
CA ASP A 145 -6.05 -13.80 -21.14
C ASP A 145 -5.82 -14.99 -20.20
N GLN A 146 -5.17 -16.02 -20.70
CA GLN A 146 -4.81 -17.21 -19.94
C GLN A 146 -3.30 -17.35 -19.90
N TYR A 147 -2.74 -17.51 -18.71
CA TYR A 147 -1.33 -17.76 -18.49
C TYR A 147 -1.14 -19.10 -17.77
N GLU A 148 -0.31 -19.97 -18.35
CA GLU A 148 0.07 -21.25 -17.75
C GLU A 148 1.56 -21.23 -17.42
N GLY A 149 1.93 -21.64 -16.21
CA GLY A 149 3.32 -21.66 -15.77
C GLY A 149 3.48 -22.29 -14.39
N TRP A 150 4.74 -22.50 -14.01
CA TRP A 150 5.07 -23.00 -12.69
C TRP A 150 4.84 -21.90 -11.64
N TYR A 151 3.99 -22.17 -10.66
CA TYR A 151 3.64 -21.22 -9.61
C TYR A 151 4.16 -21.68 -8.26
N SER A 152 4.98 -20.83 -7.60
CA SER A 152 5.42 -21.06 -6.22
C SER A 152 4.45 -20.40 -5.24
N ILE A 153 3.77 -21.19 -4.43
CA ILE A 153 2.87 -20.69 -3.38
C ILE A 153 3.63 -19.90 -2.31
N PRO A 154 4.82 -20.36 -1.82
CA PRO A 154 5.59 -19.60 -0.84
C PRO A 154 6.07 -18.24 -1.34
N ASP A 155 6.45 -18.15 -2.62
CA ASP A 155 6.98 -16.92 -3.21
C ASP A 155 5.90 -16.07 -3.89
N GLU A 156 4.68 -16.61 -4.01
CA GLU A 156 3.54 -15.97 -4.67
C GLU A 156 3.88 -15.45 -6.08
N THR A 157 4.66 -16.27 -6.85
CA THR A 157 5.14 -15.87 -8.17
C THR A 157 5.19 -17.03 -9.16
N PHE A 158 5.11 -16.68 -10.45
CA PHE A 158 5.35 -17.63 -11.54
C PHE A 158 6.84 -17.69 -11.89
N TYR A 159 7.32 -18.88 -12.17
CA TYR A 159 8.69 -19.14 -12.61
C TYR A 159 8.71 -19.63 -14.06
N THR A 160 9.73 -19.21 -14.80
CA THR A 160 10.04 -19.78 -16.11
C THR A 160 10.79 -21.10 -15.94
N GLU A 161 10.74 -21.97 -16.94
CA GLU A 161 11.45 -23.28 -16.89
C GLU A 161 12.95 -23.12 -16.62
N THR A 162 13.56 -22.04 -17.09
CA THR A 162 14.98 -21.73 -16.87
C THR A 162 15.33 -21.35 -15.43
N GLN A 163 14.35 -21.04 -14.61
CA GLN A 163 14.52 -20.68 -13.19
C GLN A 163 14.30 -21.88 -12.25
N LEU A 164 13.87 -23.02 -12.80
CA LEU A 164 13.67 -24.25 -12.05
C LEU A 164 14.97 -25.04 -11.97
N VAL A 165 15.32 -25.53 -10.79
CA VAL A 165 16.56 -26.31 -10.56
C VAL A 165 16.28 -27.80 -10.69
N ASP A 166 15.16 -28.29 -10.15
CA ASP A 166 14.66 -29.68 -10.25
C ASP A 166 13.13 -29.67 -10.36
N VAL A 167 12.58 -30.45 -11.27
CA VAL A 167 11.14 -30.55 -11.50
C VAL A 167 10.61 -31.89 -10.99
N GLU A 168 10.11 -31.92 -9.76
CA GLU A 168 9.25 -33.01 -9.32
C GLU A 168 7.78 -32.66 -9.63
N ARG A 169 7.17 -33.36 -10.55
CA ARG A 169 5.75 -33.21 -10.87
C ARG A 169 4.92 -33.90 -9.81
N ASN A 170 4.23 -33.14 -8.97
CA ASN A 170 3.12 -33.65 -8.20
C ASN A 170 1.90 -33.79 -9.14
N GLU A 171 1.58 -35.01 -9.53
CA GLU A 171 0.31 -35.31 -10.18
C GLU A 171 -0.83 -35.14 -9.14
N LYS A 172 -1.58 -34.05 -9.27
CA LYS A 172 -2.89 -33.89 -8.64
C LYS A 172 -3.87 -33.39 -9.68
#